data_2891ccdb086ede18166004f026b58641
#
_entry.id   2891ccdb086ede18166004f026b58641
#
_cell.length_a   1.000
_cell.length_b   1.000
_cell.length_c   1.000
_cell.angle_alpha   90.00
_cell.angle_beta   90.00
_cell.angle_gamma   90.00
#
_symmetry.space_group_name_H-M   'P 1'
#
loop_
_entity.id
_entity.type
_entity.pdbx_description
1 polymer ?
#
loop_
_entity_poly.entity_id
_entity_poly.type
_entity_poly.pdbx_seq_one_letter_code
_entity_poly.pdbx_strand_id
1 'polypeptide(L)'
;VLSRRDLSAVYATIDSKDNTLNDMAASYQNNMALPFAYAVSDLRKADNIAQQSVFSNENSFVTGITGKHKNYFWNCNVTYSQEAANTWTYQITAASNNPMYLYMEGNSPYANVYVNGTYIGDYFSNETNCILYLGNFKQNETVTVQVVTTDDGNTYGPSYAEIVQLDMATVRETMQSLAGNALQVKSHSHGKITGSITLADDQQAVMTSIPYDKGWTILVDGKKVNYTTYADTFMQFKCSPGKHTVEFRYVSPGFKLGILIAVIGLFAAILYLCYPKILSRR
;
A
#
# COMPACT_ATOMS: atom_id res chain seq x y z
N VAL A 1 11.44 -5.94 4.72
CA VAL A 1 10.41 -6.97 4.85
C VAL A 1 11.06 -8.22 5.41
N LEU A 2 10.50 -8.79 6.48
CA LEU A 2 10.91 -10.09 7.02
C LEU A 2 9.99 -11.15 6.43
N SER A 3 10.55 -12.22 5.87
CA SER A 3 9.77 -13.31 5.28
C SER A 3 10.43 -14.66 5.51
N ARG A 4 9.60 -15.69 5.75
CA ARG A 4 10.02 -17.10 5.73
C ARG A 4 10.01 -17.68 4.31
N ARG A 5 9.48 -16.94 3.32
CA ARG A 5 9.51 -17.31 1.90
C ARG A 5 10.67 -16.60 1.23
N ASP A 6 11.27 -17.24 0.26
CA ASP A 6 12.27 -16.58 -0.58
C ASP A 6 11.58 -15.52 -1.45
N LEU A 7 11.89 -14.27 -1.20
CA LEU A 7 11.41 -13.09 -1.92
C LEU A 7 12.51 -12.45 -2.78
N SER A 8 13.65 -13.10 -2.96
CA SER A 8 14.81 -12.56 -3.69
C SER A 8 14.50 -12.17 -5.14
N ALA A 9 13.49 -12.80 -5.76
CA ALA A 9 13.04 -12.44 -7.10
C ALA A 9 12.40 -11.04 -7.18
N VAL A 10 11.86 -10.53 -6.07
CA VAL A 10 11.15 -9.23 -6.01
C VAL A 10 11.93 -8.19 -5.21
N TYR A 11 12.64 -8.61 -4.17
CA TYR A 11 13.35 -7.72 -3.26
C TYR A 11 14.85 -8.06 -3.20
N ALA A 12 15.69 -7.05 -3.07
CA ALA A 12 17.10 -7.28 -2.78
C ALA A 12 17.27 -7.81 -1.36
N THR A 13 18.03 -8.90 -1.19
CA THR A 13 18.38 -9.43 0.13
C THR A 13 19.35 -8.46 0.82
N ILE A 14 19.04 -7.98 2.02
CA ILE A 14 19.87 -7.01 2.75
C ILE A 14 20.98 -7.74 3.48
N ASP A 15 20.66 -8.83 4.16
CA ASP A 15 21.65 -9.66 4.87
C ASP A 15 21.09 -11.05 5.11
N SER A 16 21.90 -12.07 4.79
CA SER A 16 21.63 -13.47 5.13
C SER A 16 22.20 -13.85 6.51
N LYS A 17 22.81 -12.92 7.24
CA LYS A 17 23.59 -13.16 8.46
C LYS A 17 22.97 -12.64 9.74
N ASP A 18 21.74 -12.16 9.74
CA ASP A 18 21.08 -11.86 11.01
C ASP A 18 20.61 -13.17 11.66
N ASN A 19 21.57 -13.84 12.32
CA ASN A 19 21.44 -15.14 13.00
C ASN A 19 20.52 -15.10 14.23
N THR A 20 19.80 -14.02 14.47
CA THR A 20 18.94 -13.90 15.67
C THR A 20 17.62 -14.65 15.54
N LEU A 21 17.27 -15.14 14.35
CA LEU A 21 15.99 -15.84 14.07
C LEU A 21 16.20 -17.27 13.55
N ASN A 22 17.26 -17.96 13.95
CA ASN A 22 17.46 -19.40 13.66
C ASN A 22 17.19 -19.81 12.21
N ASP A 23 17.89 -19.22 11.23
CA ASP A 23 17.86 -19.59 9.80
C ASP A 23 16.47 -19.64 9.12
N MET A 24 15.40 -19.16 9.78
CA MET A 24 14.04 -19.28 9.31
C MET A 24 13.45 -18.02 8.68
N ALA A 25 14.16 -16.90 8.68
CA ALA A 25 13.70 -15.66 8.07
C ALA A 25 14.84 -14.90 7.42
N ALA A 26 14.60 -14.36 6.23
CA ALA A 26 15.49 -13.45 5.54
C ALA A 26 14.92 -12.02 5.55
N SER A 27 15.77 -11.01 5.68
CA SER A 27 15.37 -9.61 5.51
C SER A 27 15.61 -9.15 4.08
N TYR A 28 14.62 -8.43 3.55
CA TYR A 28 14.64 -7.96 2.17
C TYR A 28 14.42 -6.46 2.13
N GLN A 29 15.17 -5.76 1.28
CA GLN A 29 14.95 -4.35 0.98
C GLN A 29 14.03 -4.19 -0.22
N ASN A 30 12.95 -3.42 -0.06
CA ASN A 30 12.11 -3.02 -1.17
C ASN A 30 12.66 -1.73 -1.80
N ASN A 31 13.42 -1.87 -2.88
CA ASN A 31 13.95 -0.73 -3.64
C ASN A 31 12.90 -0.06 -4.56
N MET A 32 11.66 -0.60 -4.58
CA MET A 32 10.53 -0.08 -5.34
C MET A 32 9.45 0.52 -4.44
N ALA A 33 9.76 0.77 -3.16
CA ALA A 33 8.83 1.47 -2.27
C ALA A 33 8.65 2.92 -2.72
N LEU A 34 7.42 3.43 -2.61
CA LEU A 34 7.14 4.84 -2.80
C LEU A 34 7.98 5.68 -1.83
N PRO A 35 8.58 6.79 -2.29
CA PRO A 35 9.21 7.75 -1.38
C PRO A 35 8.19 8.30 -0.39
N PHE A 36 8.66 8.73 0.78
CA PHE A 36 7.84 9.34 1.82
C PHE A 36 7.07 10.58 1.32
N ALA A 37 7.72 11.41 0.50
CA ALA A 37 7.10 12.50 -0.23
C ALA A 37 7.92 12.76 -1.51
N TYR A 38 7.27 13.19 -2.57
CA TYR A 38 7.90 13.42 -3.88
C TYR A 38 7.18 14.51 -4.66
N ALA A 39 7.93 15.21 -5.51
CA ALA A 39 7.40 16.28 -6.35
C ALA A 39 6.60 15.72 -7.53
N VAL A 40 5.48 16.36 -7.84
CA VAL A 40 4.58 16.04 -8.97
C VAL A 40 4.17 17.32 -9.69
N SER A 41 3.70 17.20 -10.95
CA SER A 41 3.34 18.36 -11.76
C SER A 41 2.21 19.21 -11.17
N ASP A 42 1.18 18.58 -10.59
CA ASP A 42 0.08 19.29 -9.91
C ASP A 42 -0.63 18.35 -8.94
N LEU A 43 -1.56 18.90 -8.14
CA LEU A 43 -2.45 18.12 -7.29
C LEU A 43 -3.24 17.09 -8.12
N ARG A 44 -3.32 15.88 -7.60
CA ARG A 44 -4.00 14.77 -8.25
C ARG A 44 -5.46 14.69 -7.80
N LYS A 45 -6.32 14.28 -8.72
CA LYS A 45 -7.70 13.90 -8.43
C LYS A 45 -7.82 12.39 -8.65
N ALA A 46 -8.48 11.71 -7.73
CA ALA A 46 -8.84 10.32 -7.96
C ALA A 46 -9.93 10.28 -9.05
N ASP A 47 -9.69 9.53 -10.10
CA ASP A 47 -10.74 9.18 -11.06
C ASP A 47 -11.77 8.30 -10.35
N ASN A 48 -12.96 8.15 -10.96
CA ASN A 48 -14.05 7.36 -10.38
C ASN A 48 -13.71 5.86 -10.50
N ILE A 49 -12.95 5.37 -9.51
CA ILE A 49 -12.32 4.03 -9.49
C ILE A 49 -13.38 2.92 -9.37
N ALA A 50 -14.58 3.23 -8.85
CA ALA A 50 -15.59 2.24 -8.45
C ALA A 50 -16.28 1.45 -9.58
N GLN A 51 -15.99 1.69 -10.86
CA GLN A 51 -16.67 1.06 -12.00
C GLN A 51 -15.76 0.21 -12.91
N GLN A 52 -14.52 0.00 -12.53
CA GLN A 52 -13.53 -0.73 -13.33
C GLN A 52 -13.17 -2.07 -12.65
N SER A 53 -12.51 -2.95 -13.40
CA SER A 53 -11.92 -4.15 -12.79
C SER A 53 -10.86 -3.80 -11.74
N VAL A 54 -10.57 -4.74 -10.82
CA VAL A 54 -9.62 -4.51 -9.73
C VAL A 54 -8.27 -4.04 -10.25
N PHE A 55 -7.70 -4.71 -11.25
CA PHE A 55 -6.40 -4.32 -11.79
C PHE A 55 -6.44 -3.06 -12.65
N SER A 56 -7.56 -2.74 -13.28
CA SER A 56 -7.76 -1.43 -13.90
C SER A 56 -7.82 -0.31 -12.87
N ASN A 57 -8.44 -0.57 -11.73
CA ASN A 57 -8.44 0.35 -10.59
C ASN A 57 -7.03 0.55 -10.03
N GLU A 58 -6.23 -0.52 -9.89
CA GLU A 58 -4.84 -0.45 -9.48
C GLU A 58 -4.00 0.37 -10.48
N ASN A 59 -4.17 0.16 -11.78
CA ASN A 59 -3.51 0.96 -12.81
C ASN A 59 -3.88 2.45 -12.71
N SER A 60 -5.15 2.76 -12.51
CA SER A 60 -5.65 4.12 -12.35
C SER A 60 -5.11 4.75 -11.06
N PHE A 61 -5.10 4.00 -9.97
CA PHE A 61 -4.57 4.45 -8.68
C PHE A 61 -3.08 4.78 -8.77
N VAL A 62 -2.27 3.87 -9.32
CA VAL A 62 -0.82 4.10 -9.50
C VAL A 62 -0.58 5.26 -10.46
N THR A 63 -1.34 5.39 -11.54
CA THR A 63 -1.31 6.55 -12.45
C THR A 63 -1.57 7.85 -11.68
N GLY A 64 -2.58 7.86 -10.82
CA GLY A 64 -2.91 9.03 -10.02
C GLY A 64 -1.82 9.44 -9.05
N ILE A 65 -1.23 8.52 -8.30
CA ILE A 65 -0.16 8.84 -7.34
C ILE A 65 1.17 9.18 -8.02
N THR A 66 1.45 8.63 -9.20
CA THR A 66 2.72 8.85 -9.90
C THR A 66 2.66 9.97 -10.94
N GLY A 67 1.47 10.27 -11.43
CA GLY A 67 1.27 11.14 -12.58
C GLY A 67 1.76 10.55 -13.91
N LYS A 68 2.03 9.26 -13.95
CA LYS A 68 2.50 8.55 -15.13
C LYS A 68 1.38 7.66 -15.65
N HIS A 69 0.78 8.03 -16.80
CA HIS A 69 -0.22 7.22 -17.48
C HIS A 69 0.44 6.00 -18.12
N LYS A 70 0.60 4.93 -17.35
CA LYS A 70 1.15 3.65 -17.77
C LYS A 70 0.27 2.52 -17.28
N ASN A 71 0.21 1.44 -18.05
CA ASN A 71 -0.39 0.21 -17.58
C ASN A 71 0.68 -0.60 -16.85
N TYR A 72 0.50 -0.80 -15.58
CA TYR A 72 1.37 -1.62 -14.74
C TYR A 72 0.93 -3.08 -14.76
N PHE A 73 -0.38 -3.30 -14.78
CA PHE A 73 -0.99 -4.62 -14.92
C PHE A 73 -1.56 -4.80 -16.32
N TRP A 74 -1.24 -5.93 -16.93
CA TRP A 74 -1.69 -6.31 -18.27
C TRP A 74 -2.48 -7.62 -18.19
N ASN A 75 -3.66 -7.65 -18.81
CA ASN A 75 -4.47 -8.86 -18.86
C ASN A 75 -3.74 -9.95 -19.65
N CYS A 76 -3.78 -11.17 -19.11
CA CYS A 76 -3.30 -12.36 -19.80
C CYS A 76 -4.38 -12.88 -20.78
N ASN A 77 -3.92 -13.54 -21.85
CA ASN A 77 -4.81 -14.35 -22.68
C ASN A 77 -5.13 -15.64 -21.92
N VAL A 78 -6.39 -15.85 -21.61
CA VAL A 78 -6.87 -16.96 -20.79
C VAL A 78 -7.87 -17.77 -21.59
N THR A 79 -7.69 -19.08 -21.66
CA THR A 79 -8.74 -20.01 -22.05
C THR A 79 -9.29 -20.69 -20.78
N TYR A 80 -10.58 -20.90 -20.75
CA TYR A 80 -11.30 -21.40 -19.61
C TYR A 80 -12.03 -22.70 -19.94
N SER A 81 -12.01 -23.65 -19.02
CA SER A 81 -12.83 -24.85 -19.05
C SER A 81 -13.30 -25.20 -17.64
N GLN A 82 -14.49 -25.81 -17.55
CA GLN A 82 -14.99 -26.42 -16.33
C GLN A 82 -14.95 -27.94 -16.51
N GLU A 83 -13.99 -28.59 -15.86
CA GLU A 83 -13.73 -30.03 -16.02
C GLU A 83 -14.64 -30.87 -15.13
N ALA A 84 -15.07 -30.33 -13.99
CA ALA A 84 -16.04 -30.95 -13.08
C ALA A 84 -16.93 -29.88 -12.47
N ALA A 85 -18.01 -30.25 -11.82
CA ALA A 85 -18.95 -29.33 -11.21
C ALA A 85 -18.30 -28.33 -10.22
N ASN A 86 -17.22 -28.76 -9.57
CA ASN A 86 -16.48 -27.97 -8.58
C ASN A 86 -15.06 -27.57 -9.03
N THR A 87 -14.70 -27.76 -10.32
CA THR A 87 -13.32 -27.53 -10.78
C THR A 87 -13.32 -26.65 -12.02
N TRP A 88 -12.71 -25.48 -11.91
CA TRP A 88 -12.49 -24.50 -12.97
C TRP A 88 -11.02 -24.48 -13.34
N THR A 89 -10.72 -24.64 -14.61
CA THR A 89 -9.35 -24.66 -15.15
C THR A 89 -9.15 -23.49 -16.08
N TYR A 90 -8.14 -22.67 -15.80
CA TYR A 90 -7.70 -21.57 -16.63
C TYR A 90 -6.32 -21.91 -17.20
N GLN A 91 -6.21 -21.87 -18.52
CA GLN A 91 -4.92 -22.03 -19.21
C GLN A 91 -4.46 -20.67 -19.73
N ILE A 92 -3.25 -20.29 -19.37
CA ILE A 92 -2.66 -19.01 -19.64
C ILE A 92 -1.33 -19.21 -20.36
N THR A 93 -1.07 -18.43 -21.41
CA THR A 93 0.28 -18.30 -21.97
C THR A 93 0.89 -17.02 -21.41
N ALA A 94 1.99 -17.13 -20.67
CA ALA A 94 2.68 -15.98 -20.10
C ALA A 94 3.23 -15.08 -21.21
N ALA A 95 2.82 -13.81 -21.23
CA ALA A 95 3.24 -12.85 -22.24
C ALA A 95 4.67 -12.34 -22.01
N SER A 96 5.18 -12.45 -20.77
CA SER A 96 6.49 -11.92 -20.36
C SER A 96 7.04 -12.68 -19.15
N ASN A 97 8.31 -12.39 -18.78
CA ASN A 97 8.96 -12.94 -17.57
C ASN A 97 8.57 -12.17 -16.29
N ASN A 98 7.30 -11.88 -16.13
CA ASN A 98 6.81 -11.03 -15.04
C ASN A 98 5.91 -11.80 -14.05
N PRO A 99 5.74 -11.30 -12.81
CA PRO A 99 4.83 -11.87 -11.84
C PRO A 99 3.39 -11.91 -12.35
N MET A 100 2.69 -13.00 -12.05
CA MET A 100 1.29 -13.22 -12.43
C MET A 100 0.41 -13.20 -11.17
N TYR A 101 -0.76 -12.59 -11.31
CA TYR A 101 -1.73 -12.44 -10.24
C TYR A 101 -3.13 -12.83 -10.70
N LEU A 102 -3.94 -13.28 -9.76
CA LEU A 102 -5.32 -13.67 -9.95
C LEU A 102 -6.20 -12.87 -9.00
N TYR A 103 -7.32 -12.37 -9.51
CA TYR A 103 -8.46 -11.91 -8.73
C TYR A 103 -9.71 -12.63 -9.21
N MET A 104 -10.57 -13.03 -8.27
CA MET A 104 -11.84 -13.69 -8.58
C MET A 104 -12.97 -13.09 -7.74
N GLU A 105 -14.17 -13.11 -8.33
CA GLU A 105 -15.44 -12.90 -7.65
C GLU A 105 -16.27 -14.16 -7.75
N GLY A 106 -17.08 -14.46 -6.76
CA GLY A 106 -17.95 -15.62 -6.74
C GLY A 106 -18.64 -15.79 -5.40
N ASN A 107 -19.55 -16.73 -5.35
CA ASN A 107 -20.36 -17.03 -4.16
C ASN A 107 -19.88 -18.31 -3.45
N SER A 108 -18.69 -18.80 -3.76
CA SER A 108 -18.15 -19.97 -3.07
C SER A 108 -17.64 -19.58 -1.68
N PRO A 109 -17.99 -20.35 -0.63
CA PRO A 109 -17.47 -20.06 0.71
C PRO A 109 -15.98 -20.37 0.83
N TYR A 110 -15.43 -21.21 -0.06
CA TYR A 110 -14.03 -21.64 -0.02
C TYR A 110 -13.60 -22.30 -1.35
N ALA A 111 -12.39 -22.01 -1.77
CA ALA A 111 -11.77 -22.69 -2.90
C ALA A 111 -10.27 -22.90 -2.67
N ASN A 112 -9.75 -24.05 -3.12
CA ASN A 112 -8.33 -24.32 -3.23
C ASN A 112 -7.82 -23.87 -4.61
N VAL A 113 -6.69 -23.18 -4.65
CA VAL A 113 -6.06 -22.76 -5.91
C VAL A 113 -4.76 -23.52 -6.12
N TYR A 114 -4.64 -24.10 -7.32
CA TYR A 114 -3.46 -24.86 -7.75
C TYR A 114 -2.86 -24.19 -8.99
N VAL A 115 -1.55 -24.12 -9.04
CA VAL A 115 -0.80 -23.67 -10.23
C VAL A 115 0.10 -24.80 -10.69
N ASN A 116 -0.09 -25.24 -11.95
CA ASN A 116 0.63 -26.39 -12.53
C ASN A 116 0.57 -27.63 -11.60
N GLY A 117 -0.60 -27.88 -10.99
CA GLY A 117 -0.84 -28.98 -10.07
C GLY A 117 -0.31 -28.75 -8.64
N THR A 118 0.36 -27.66 -8.36
CA THR A 118 0.86 -27.34 -7.01
C THR A 118 -0.12 -26.43 -6.28
N TYR A 119 -0.56 -26.81 -5.08
CA TYR A 119 -1.39 -25.98 -4.21
C TYR A 119 -0.63 -24.71 -3.79
N ILE A 120 -1.27 -23.54 -3.98
CA ILE A 120 -0.64 -22.26 -3.67
C ILE A 120 -1.38 -21.46 -2.58
N GLY A 121 -2.63 -21.79 -2.30
CA GLY A 121 -3.41 -21.11 -1.26
C GLY A 121 -4.91 -21.27 -1.44
N ASP A 122 -5.63 -20.70 -0.49
CA ASP A 122 -7.09 -20.67 -0.46
C ASP A 122 -7.61 -19.37 -1.08
N TYR A 123 -8.84 -19.44 -1.58
CA TYR A 123 -9.59 -18.30 -2.06
C TYR A 123 -11.02 -18.31 -1.50
N PHE A 124 -11.68 -17.16 -1.46
CA PHE A 124 -13.02 -16.93 -0.86
C PHE A 124 -13.10 -17.20 0.65
N SER A 125 -12.01 -17.57 1.31
CA SER A 125 -12.02 -17.81 2.75
C SER A 125 -12.32 -16.50 3.51
N ASN A 126 -13.15 -16.59 4.57
CA ASN A 126 -13.56 -15.46 5.40
C ASN A 126 -14.25 -14.30 4.65
N GLU A 127 -15.00 -14.61 3.60
CA GLU A 127 -15.73 -13.61 2.79
C GLU A 127 -14.82 -12.53 2.19
N THR A 128 -13.52 -12.79 2.05
CA THR A 128 -12.57 -11.84 1.50
C THR A 128 -12.13 -12.24 0.10
N ASN A 129 -12.31 -11.32 -0.85
CA ASN A 129 -11.69 -11.41 -2.15
C ASN A 129 -10.32 -10.74 -2.08
N CYS A 130 -9.27 -11.44 -2.45
CA CYS A 130 -7.90 -10.95 -2.41
C CYS A 130 -7.19 -11.13 -3.75
N ILE A 131 -6.17 -10.32 -3.99
CA ILE A 131 -5.27 -10.54 -5.12
C ILE A 131 -4.30 -11.66 -4.73
N LEU A 132 -4.35 -12.77 -5.46
CA LEU A 132 -3.50 -13.92 -5.22
C LEU A 132 -2.30 -13.91 -6.17
N TYR A 133 -1.09 -14.02 -5.62
CA TYR A 133 0.13 -14.18 -6.41
C TYR A 133 0.24 -15.62 -6.90
N LEU A 134 0.30 -15.82 -8.23
CA LEU A 134 0.38 -17.12 -8.88
C LEU A 134 1.81 -17.62 -9.08
N GLY A 135 2.78 -16.71 -9.17
CA GLY A 135 4.18 -17.03 -9.41
C GLY A 135 4.82 -16.16 -10.49
N ASN A 136 6.10 -16.45 -10.75
CA ASN A 136 6.85 -15.91 -11.88
C ASN A 136 6.99 -17.01 -12.95
N PHE A 137 6.66 -16.67 -14.19
CA PHE A 137 6.71 -17.60 -15.32
C PHE A 137 7.57 -17.00 -16.44
N LYS A 138 8.13 -17.86 -17.28
CA LYS A 138 8.89 -17.42 -18.44
C LYS A 138 7.94 -17.03 -19.58
N GLN A 139 8.38 -16.10 -20.42
CA GLN A 139 7.62 -15.76 -21.62
C GLN A 139 7.33 -17.01 -22.46
N ASN A 140 6.10 -17.13 -22.95
CA ASN A 140 5.54 -18.26 -23.68
C ASN A 140 5.38 -19.55 -22.87
N GLU A 141 5.60 -19.51 -21.56
CA GLU A 141 5.28 -20.65 -20.69
C GLU A 141 3.76 -20.81 -20.58
N THR A 142 3.28 -22.05 -20.70
CA THR A 142 1.88 -22.38 -20.45
C THR A 142 1.69 -22.63 -18.95
N VAL A 143 0.80 -21.88 -18.35
CA VAL A 143 0.45 -21.97 -16.92
C VAL A 143 -0.97 -22.46 -16.79
N THR A 144 -1.17 -23.49 -16.00
CA THR A 144 -2.51 -24.02 -15.68
C THR A 144 -2.87 -23.61 -14.27
N VAL A 145 -3.95 -22.85 -14.12
CA VAL A 145 -4.52 -22.49 -12.81
C VAL A 145 -5.81 -23.26 -12.62
N GLN A 146 -5.90 -24.07 -11.57
CA GLN A 146 -7.12 -24.79 -11.19
C GLN A 146 -7.68 -24.22 -9.91
N VAL A 147 -8.98 -23.96 -9.91
CA VAL A 147 -9.75 -23.49 -8.77
C VAL A 147 -10.74 -24.60 -8.43
N VAL A 148 -10.60 -25.18 -7.25
CA VAL A 148 -11.42 -26.29 -6.78
C VAL A 148 -12.20 -25.84 -5.56
N THR A 149 -13.54 -25.74 -5.70
CA THR A 149 -14.42 -25.39 -4.58
C THR A 149 -14.69 -26.63 -3.72
N THR A 150 -14.88 -26.39 -2.43
CA THR A 150 -15.09 -27.48 -1.44
C THR A 150 -16.55 -27.83 -1.23
N ASP A 151 -17.45 -27.23 -2.00
CA ASP A 151 -18.88 -27.40 -1.81
C ASP A 151 -19.38 -28.73 -2.39
N ASP A 152 -20.15 -29.45 -1.61
CA ASP A 152 -20.66 -30.81 -1.82
C ASP A 152 -21.92 -30.83 -2.69
N GLY A 153 -21.93 -30.09 -3.79
CA GLY A 153 -22.93 -30.26 -4.84
C GLY A 153 -23.77 -29.05 -5.22
N ASN A 154 -23.54 -27.90 -4.64
CA ASN A 154 -24.06 -26.63 -5.15
C ASN A 154 -22.98 -25.94 -5.98
N THR A 155 -23.28 -25.69 -7.23
CA THR A 155 -22.43 -25.10 -8.28
C THR A 155 -22.07 -23.64 -8.00
N TYR A 156 -21.44 -23.36 -6.87
CA TYR A 156 -20.92 -22.02 -6.58
C TYR A 156 -19.44 -21.99 -6.94
N GLY A 157 -19.12 -21.32 -8.04
CA GLY A 157 -17.75 -21.12 -8.49
C GLY A 157 -17.43 -19.66 -8.74
N PRO A 158 -16.28 -19.39 -9.31
CA PRO A 158 -15.95 -18.05 -9.78
C PRO A 158 -16.98 -17.56 -10.80
N SER A 159 -17.67 -16.47 -10.51
CA SER A 159 -18.53 -15.76 -11.48
C SER A 159 -17.71 -14.84 -12.38
N TYR A 160 -16.52 -14.42 -11.90
CA TYR A 160 -15.55 -13.60 -12.60
C TYR A 160 -14.15 -14.01 -12.20
N ALA A 161 -13.22 -14.02 -13.13
CA ALA A 161 -11.80 -14.20 -12.89
C ALA A 161 -10.99 -13.28 -13.79
N GLU A 162 -10.03 -12.59 -13.24
CA GLU A 162 -9.08 -11.73 -13.93
C GLU A 162 -7.66 -12.18 -13.61
N ILE A 163 -6.87 -12.52 -14.64
CA ILE A 163 -5.48 -12.94 -14.51
C ILE A 163 -4.61 -11.94 -15.27
N VAL A 164 -3.64 -11.40 -14.57
CA VAL A 164 -2.77 -10.33 -15.08
C VAL A 164 -1.30 -10.62 -14.81
N GLN A 165 -0.44 -9.98 -15.61
CA GLN A 165 0.99 -9.86 -15.29
C GLN A 165 1.34 -8.42 -14.91
N LEU A 166 2.17 -8.26 -13.87
CA LEU A 166 2.68 -6.96 -13.42
C LEU A 166 3.97 -6.64 -14.17
N ASP A 167 3.98 -5.57 -14.98
CA ASP A 167 5.19 -5.11 -15.68
C ASP A 167 6.21 -4.52 -14.70
N MET A 168 7.12 -5.36 -14.24
CA MET A 168 8.18 -4.99 -13.30
C MET A 168 9.16 -3.97 -13.86
N ALA A 169 9.34 -3.90 -15.18
CA ALA A 169 10.19 -2.89 -15.80
C ALA A 169 9.56 -1.51 -15.68
N THR A 170 8.27 -1.39 -16.03
CA THR A 170 7.48 -0.16 -15.89
C THR A 170 7.38 0.29 -14.42
N VAL A 171 7.16 -0.64 -13.48
CA VAL A 171 7.15 -0.33 -12.05
C VAL A 171 8.51 0.24 -11.61
N ARG A 172 9.61 -0.44 -11.95
CA ARG A 172 10.96 -0.01 -11.59
C ARG A 172 11.30 1.37 -12.12
N GLU A 173 11.07 1.59 -13.43
CA GLU A 173 11.30 2.89 -14.06
C GLU A 173 10.51 4.02 -13.36
N THR A 174 9.24 3.77 -13.06
CA THR A 174 8.38 4.73 -12.39
C THR A 174 8.89 5.04 -10.99
N MET A 175 9.20 4.03 -10.18
CA MET A 175 9.69 4.23 -8.80
C MET A 175 11.04 4.93 -8.77
N GLN A 176 11.95 4.62 -9.70
CA GLN A 176 13.24 5.32 -9.85
C GLN A 176 13.03 6.81 -10.21
N SER A 177 12.10 7.10 -11.11
CA SER A 177 11.74 8.47 -11.47
C SER A 177 11.22 9.26 -10.27
N LEU A 178 10.36 8.66 -9.44
CA LEU A 178 9.84 9.31 -8.23
C LEU A 178 10.92 9.47 -7.16
N ALA A 179 11.80 8.50 -7.01
CA ALA A 179 12.91 8.57 -6.06
C ALA A 179 13.87 9.73 -6.39
N GLY A 180 14.06 10.06 -7.67
CA GLY A 180 14.85 11.21 -8.10
C GLY A 180 14.28 12.56 -7.66
N ASN A 181 12.98 12.64 -7.45
CA ASN A 181 12.23 13.83 -7.02
C ASN A 181 11.74 13.75 -5.57
N ALA A 182 12.35 12.87 -4.77
CA ALA A 182 11.91 12.59 -3.42
C ALA A 182 12.40 13.60 -2.39
N LEU A 183 11.63 13.76 -1.32
CA LEU A 183 12.05 14.47 -0.12
C LEU A 183 13.28 13.78 0.48
N GLN A 184 14.37 14.52 0.60
CA GLN A 184 15.58 14.10 1.29
C GLN A 184 15.37 14.33 2.79
N VAL A 185 15.05 13.26 3.51
CA VAL A 185 14.82 13.32 4.97
C VAL A 185 16.14 13.63 5.69
N LYS A 186 16.15 14.71 6.47
CA LYS A 186 17.32 15.17 7.26
C LYS A 186 17.24 14.73 8.72
N SER A 187 16.05 14.73 9.27
CA SER A 187 15.82 14.31 10.64
C SER A 187 14.40 13.75 10.83
N HIS A 188 14.27 12.83 11.74
CA HIS A 188 12.98 12.32 12.20
C HIS A 188 13.00 12.15 13.72
N SER A 189 11.89 12.40 14.36
CA SER A 189 11.66 12.17 15.78
C SER A 189 10.19 11.84 16.00
N HIS A 190 9.77 11.58 17.24
CA HIS A 190 8.37 11.31 17.55
C HIS A 190 7.46 12.44 17.06
N GLY A 191 6.63 12.14 16.08
CA GLY A 191 5.66 13.08 15.50
C GLY A 191 6.26 14.21 14.66
N LYS A 192 7.54 14.13 14.25
CA LYS A 192 8.17 15.16 13.41
C LYS A 192 9.13 14.57 12.40
N ILE A 193 8.98 14.97 11.13
CA ILE A 193 9.91 14.66 10.03
C ILE A 193 10.28 15.95 9.34
N THR A 194 11.57 16.16 9.10
CA THR A 194 12.07 17.33 8.39
C THR A 194 12.98 16.92 7.25
N GLY A 195 12.84 17.55 6.11
CA GLY A 195 13.66 17.25 4.93
C GLY A 195 13.73 18.42 3.97
N SER A 196 14.42 18.21 2.87
CA SER A 196 14.46 19.15 1.75
C SER A 196 13.98 18.48 0.48
N ILE A 197 13.23 19.20 -0.34
CA ILE A 197 12.75 18.75 -1.64
C ILE A 197 13.05 19.83 -2.68
N THR A 198 13.32 19.40 -3.91
CA THR A 198 13.49 20.33 -5.03
C THR A 198 12.42 20.02 -6.07
N LEU A 199 11.63 21.01 -6.44
CA LEU A 199 10.63 20.93 -7.50
C LEU A 199 11.22 21.54 -8.77
N ALA A 200 11.10 20.83 -9.90
CA ALA A 200 11.41 21.37 -11.22
C ALA A 200 10.36 22.39 -11.66
N ASP A 201 10.63 23.16 -12.73
CA ASP A 201 9.75 24.24 -13.19
C ASP A 201 8.34 23.76 -13.61
N ASP A 202 8.22 22.49 -14.03
CA ASP A 202 6.96 21.85 -14.39
C ASP A 202 6.26 21.16 -13.21
N GLN A 203 6.81 21.27 -12.00
CA GLN A 203 6.28 20.64 -10.78
C GLN A 203 5.71 21.70 -9.84
N GLN A 204 4.48 21.54 -9.40
CA GLN A 204 3.76 22.53 -8.57
C GLN A 204 3.09 21.91 -7.33
N ALA A 205 3.37 20.65 -7.05
CA ALA A 205 2.80 19.97 -5.90
C ALA A 205 3.74 18.90 -5.36
N VAL A 206 3.49 18.53 -4.11
CA VAL A 206 4.12 17.39 -3.44
C VAL A 206 3.05 16.39 -3.07
N MET A 207 3.24 15.14 -3.51
CA MET A 207 2.47 13.97 -3.10
C MET A 207 3.21 13.27 -1.97
N THR A 208 2.48 12.66 -1.04
CA THR A 208 3.06 11.85 0.04
C THR A 208 2.56 10.43 0.01
N SER A 209 3.34 9.49 0.54
CA SER A 209 2.88 8.16 0.89
C SER A 209 2.35 8.07 2.34
N ILE A 210 2.09 9.21 2.96
CA ILE A 210 1.57 9.29 4.33
C ILE A 210 0.05 9.21 4.28
N PRO A 211 -0.58 8.27 5.00
CA PRO A 211 -2.01 8.25 5.16
C PRO A 211 -2.52 9.53 5.83
N TYR A 212 -3.66 10.00 5.35
CA TYR A 212 -4.32 11.17 5.90
C TYR A 212 -4.77 10.94 7.35
N ASP A 213 -4.46 11.92 8.20
CA ASP A 213 -5.04 12.06 9.52
C ASP A 213 -5.12 13.54 9.89
N LYS A 214 -6.15 13.91 10.67
CA LYS A 214 -6.40 15.30 11.10
C LYS A 214 -5.29 15.87 11.99
N GLY A 215 -4.45 15.01 12.58
CA GLY A 215 -3.34 15.40 13.43
C GLY A 215 -2.14 15.96 12.69
N TRP A 216 -2.08 15.81 11.38
CA TRP A 216 -0.94 16.31 10.59
C TRP A 216 -0.97 17.84 10.42
N THR A 217 0.19 18.42 10.48
CA THR A 217 0.48 19.81 10.09
C THR A 217 1.71 19.81 9.20
N ILE A 218 1.61 20.43 8.03
CA ILE A 218 2.69 20.53 7.05
C ILE A 218 3.19 21.98 7.00
N LEU A 219 4.49 22.16 7.08
CA LEU A 219 5.14 23.46 6.90
C LEU A 219 6.11 23.38 5.71
N VAL A 220 6.06 24.39 4.85
CA VAL A 220 7.02 24.62 3.76
C VAL A 220 7.74 25.93 4.08
N ASP A 221 9.06 25.88 4.18
CA ASP A 221 9.91 27.02 4.56
C ASP A 221 9.45 27.72 5.85
N GLY A 222 9.02 26.91 6.83
CA GLY A 222 8.53 27.37 8.13
C GLY A 222 7.09 27.89 8.13
N LYS A 223 6.42 28.01 6.98
CA LYS A 223 5.03 28.47 6.87
C LYS A 223 4.08 27.29 6.74
N LYS A 224 2.98 27.30 7.52
CA LYS A 224 1.94 26.27 7.43
C LYS A 224 1.26 26.34 6.05
N VAL A 225 1.13 25.19 5.40
CA VAL A 225 0.41 25.03 4.13
C VAL A 225 -0.85 24.18 4.31
N ASN A 226 -1.84 24.45 3.48
CA ASN A 226 -3.02 23.59 3.40
C ASN A 226 -2.68 22.37 2.54
N TYR A 227 -3.25 21.22 2.91
CA TYR A 227 -3.15 20.00 2.14
C TYR A 227 -4.53 19.43 1.84
N THR A 228 -4.61 18.63 0.80
CA THR A 228 -5.79 17.86 0.39
C THR A 228 -5.44 16.39 0.37
N THR A 229 -6.42 15.53 0.12
CA THR A 229 -6.21 14.08 -0.01
C THR A 229 -6.28 13.67 -1.48
N TYR A 230 -5.57 12.60 -1.83
CA TYR A 230 -5.77 11.80 -3.01
C TYR A 230 -6.47 10.50 -2.60
N ALA A 231 -7.60 10.17 -3.23
CA ALA A 231 -8.43 8.99 -2.94
C ALA A 231 -8.73 8.84 -1.42
N ASP A 232 -8.98 9.96 -0.74
CA ASP A 232 -9.22 10.05 0.72
C ASP A 232 -8.15 9.36 1.59
N THR A 233 -7.03 9.02 0.99
CA THR A 233 -5.98 8.23 1.63
C THR A 233 -4.67 9.00 1.80
N PHE A 234 -4.07 9.51 0.74
CA PHE A 234 -2.75 10.14 0.81
C PHE A 234 -2.82 11.66 0.81
N MET A 235 -1.93 12.28 1.59
CA MET A 235 -1.86 13.73 1.64
C MET A 235 -1.09 14.30 0.46
N GLN A 236 -1.54 15.44 -0.06
CA GLN A 236 -0.87 16.22 -1.09
C GLN A 236 -1.04 17.74 -0.85
N PHE A 237 -0.07 18.53 -1.27
CA PHE A 237 -0.11 19.97 -1.09
C PHE A 237 0.59 20.71 -2.22
N LYS A 238 0.18 21.95 -2.47
CA LYS A 238 0.84 22.82 -3.44
C LYS A 238 2.19 23.30 -2.91
N CYS A 239 3.18 23.32 -3.80
CA CYS A 239 4.52 23.81 -3.55
C CYS A 239 5.07 24.38 -4.85
N SER A 240 5.64 25.59 -4.80
CA SER A 240 6.22 26.23 -5.99
C SER A 240 7.48 25.50 -6.48
N PRO A 241 7.89 25.70 -7.75
CA PRO A 241 9.22 25.27 -8.20
C PRO A 241 10.34 25.85 -7.34
N GLY A 242 11.43 25.08 -7.23
CA GLY A 242 12.61 25.47 -6.44
C GLY A 242 12.91 24.51 -5.29
N LYS A 243 13.89 24.89 -4.47
CA LYS A 243 14.32 24.10 -3.32
C LYS A 243 13.62 24.60 -2.06
N HIS A 244 12.97 23.66 -1.36
CA HIS A 244 12.18 23.95 -0.16
C HIS A 244 12.61 23.05 1.01
N THR A 245 12.42 23.58 2.22
CA THR A 245 12.46 22.77 3.45
C THR A 245 11.03 22.41 3.83
N VAL A 246 10.76 21.12 3.98
CA VAL A 246 9.42 20.62 4.36
C VAL A 246 9.51 19.97 5.72
N GLU A 247 8.54 20.30 6.56
CA GLU A 247 8.40 19.72 7.89
C GLU A 247 6.99 19.16 8.06
N PHE A 248 6.91 17.90 8.43
CA PHE A 248 5.67 17.22 8.83
C PHE A 248 5.64 17.11 10.35
N ARG A 249 4.57 17.58 10.98
CA ARG A 249 4.32 17.46 12.43
C ARG A 249 3.03 16.71 12.65
N TYR A 250 3.07 15.73 13.52
CA TYR A 250 1.89 14.98 13.91
C TYR A 250 1.60 15.15 15.40
N VAL A 251 0.37 15.49 15.71
CA VAL A 251 -0.15 15.50 17.07
C VAL A 251 -1.49 14.75 17.02
N SER A 252 -1.60 13.66 17.76
CA SER A 252 -2.82 12.83 17.78
C SER A 252 -4.05 13.68 18.12
N PRO A 253 -5.15 13.55 17.36
CA PRO A 253 -6.41 14.22 17.68
C PRO A 253 -6.84 13.89 19.10
N GLY A 254 -7.30 14.91 19.83
CA GLY A 254 -7.68 14.77 21.24
C GLY A 254 -6.55 14.84 22.25
N PHE A 255 -5.26 14.70 21.86
CA PHE A 255 -4.14 14.73 22.79
C PHE A 255 -4.08 16.01 23.64
N LYS A 256 -4.28 17.18 23.02
CA LYS A 256 -4.31 18.47 23.73
C LYS A 256 -5.48 18.56 24.71
N LEU A 257 -6.64 18.06 24.31
CA LEU A 257 -7.82 18.00 25.17
C LEU A 257 -7.60 17.04 26.35
N GLY A 258 -6.99 15.88 26.08
CA GLY A 258 -6.63 14.91 27.11
C GLY A 258 -5.68 15.49 28.17
N ILE A 259 -4.64 16.23 27.72
CA ILE A 259 -3.74 16.95 28.65
C ILE A 259 -4.52 17.98 29.47
N LEU A 260 -5.39 18.77 28.86
CA LEU A 260 -6.18 19.78 29.57
C LEU A 260 -7.06 19.12 30.65
N ILE A 261 -7.75 18.04 30.32
CA ILE A 261 -8.58 17.28 31.27
C ILE A 261 -7.72 16.70 32.41
N ALA A 262 -6.56 16.14 32.08
CA ALA A 262 -5.65 15.59 33.09
C ALA A 262 -5.13 16.67 34.06
N VAL A 263 -4.76 17.85 33.53
CA VAL A 263 -4.33 18.99 34.37
C VAL A 263 -5.47 19.48 35.29
N ILE A 264 -6.68 19.61 34.76
CA ILE A 264 -7.86 20.00 35.57
C ILE A 264 -8.13 18.96 36.66
N GLY A 265 -8.10 17.66 36.31
CA GLY A 265 -8.30 16.57 37.27
C GLY A 265 -7.24 16.55 38.37
N LEU A 266 -5.97 16.74 38.01
CA LEU A 266 -4.88 16.84 38.97
C LEU A 266 -5.06 18.03 39.91
N PHE A 267 -5.45 19.18 39.38
CA PHE A 267 -5.70 20.38 40.18
C PHE A 267 -6.88 20.18 41.16
N ALA A 268 -7.95 19.56 40.70
CA ALA A 268 -9.11 19.21 41.55
C ALA A 268 -8.71 18.22 42.67
N ALA A 269 -7.89 17.22 42.35
CA ALA A 269 -7.38 16.27 43.34
C ALA A 269 -6.51 16.96 44.40
N ILE A 270 -5.64 17.88 44.00
CA ILE A 270 -4.82 18.67 44.95
C ILE A 270 -5.70 19.52 45.86
N LEU A 271 -6.70 20.21 45.30
CA LEU A 271 -7.66 20.99 46.08
C LEU A 271 -8.40 20.11 47.08
N TYR A 272 -8.88 18.95 46.67
CA TYR A 272 -9.56 17.99 47.53
C TYR A 272 -8.67 17.54 48.70
N LEU A 273 -7.43 17.22 48.46
CA LEU A 273 -6.45 16.79 49.48
C LEU A 273 -6.04 17.93 50.42
N CYS A 274 -6.03 19.17 49.95
CA CYS A 274 -5.67 20.33 50.75
C CYS A 274 -6.85 20.90 51.52
N TYR A 275 -8.09 20.64 51.12
CA TYR A 275 -9.32 21.20 51.73
C TYR A 275 -9.44 20.93 53.22
N PRO A 276 -9.22 19.72 53.78
CA PRO A 276 -9.27 19.46 55.20
C PRO A 276 -8.23 20.26 56.01
N LYS A 277 -7.04 20.49 55.41
CA LYS A 277 -5.97 21.25 56.09
C LYS A 277 -6.26 22.75 56.16
N ILE A 278 -7.04 23.28 55.21
CA ILE A 278 -7.47 24.68 55.22
C ILE A 278 -8.54 24.91 56.27
N LEU A 279 -9.49 23.96 56.44
CA LEU A 279 -10.54 24.05 57.44
C LEU A 279 -10.05 23.84 58.89
N SER A 280 -9.01 23.03 59.10
CA SER A 280 -8.45 22.80 60.44
C SER A 280 -7.58 23.94 60.98
N ARG A 281 -7.29 24.97 60.15
CA ARG A 281 -6.57 26.19 60.56
C ARG A 281 -7.48 27.38 60.86
N ARG A 282 -8.79 27.20 60.84
CA ARG A 282 -9.79 28.13 61.39
C ARG A 282 -10.34 27.55 62.72
#